data_1e6e384e30f56b5d8801264129beaf5d
#
_entry.id   1e6e384e30f56b5d8801264129beaf5d
#
_cell.length_a   1.000
_cell.length_b   1.000
_cell.length_c   1.000
_cell.angle_alpha   90.00
_cell.angle_beta   90.00
_cell.angle_gamma   90.00
#
_symmetry.space_group_name_H-M   'P 1'
#
loop_
_entity.id
_entity.type
_entity.pdbx_description
1 polymer ?
#
loop_
_entity_poly.entity_id
_entity_poly.type
_entity_poly.pdbx_seq_one_letter_code
_entity_poly.pdbx_strand_id
1 'polypeptide(L)'
;YLDTWTSEHPLRLFTMMRHPVDQAVSAFYYLQDATWERSYAPETKGWTIAQYVAKGRYSTDFMTRTLIDKRNERFHGELTEDDLQLAKNTLREKVLVGLMTRMEESITRFDAYFRIQPRNDPETVQSCKNGLLGHGSSGTGGNGHESSHKDKADTSTATKPAKTNSHKHPKVLEGTDDWKLLAGINKWDMKLWDYAVELFEEQGRTLFTPDQMMTYAGVTSHVAP
;
A
#
# COMPACT_ATOMS: atom_id res chain seq x y z
N TYR A 1 -9.40 -13.40 -11.96
CA TYR A 1 -8.60 -14.02 -10.87
C TYR A 1 -9.39 -14.19 -9.57
N LEU A 2 -10.35 -13.31 -9.25
CA LEU A 2 -11.18 -13.42 -8.03
C LEU A 2 -12.30 -14.47 -8.16
N ASP A 3 -12.68 -14.84 -9.38
CA ASP A 3 -13.73 -15.82 -9.65
C ASP A 3 -13.30 -17.28 -9.42
N THR A 4 -12.00 -17.52 -9.27
CA THR A 4 -11.45 -18.86 -8.96
C THR A 4 -11.47 -19.20 -7.47
N TRP A 5 -11.91 -18.25 -6.62
CA TRP A 5 -12.01 -18.47 -5.19
C TRP A 5 -13.24 -19.32 -4.86
N THR A 6 -13.03 -20.41 -4.15
CA THR A 6 -14.08 -21.27 -3.61
C THR A 6 -13.84 -21.49 -2.12
N SER A 7 -14.89 -21.94 -1.39
CA SER A 7 -14.75 -22.32 0.02
C SER A 7 -13.74 -23.47 0.23
N GLU A 8 -13.56 -24.32 -0.78
CA GLU A 8 -12.61 -25.43 -0.75
C GLU A 8 -11.16 -24.97 -1.06
N HIS A 9 -11.01 -23.91 -1.84
CA HIS A 9 -9.73 -23.36 -2.28
C HIS A 9 -9.70 -21.85 -2.04
N PRO A 10 -9.65 -21.40 -0.78
CA PRO A 10 -9.62 -19.99 -0.46
C PRO A 10 -8.30 -19.37 -0.93
N LEU A 11 -8.37 -18.44 -1.89
CA LEU A 11 -7.23 -17.62 -2.23
C LEU A 11 -6.91 -16.71 -1.03
N ARG A 12 -5.69 -16.81 -0.55
CA ARG A 12 -5.20 -15.95 0.52
C ARG A 12 -4.62 -14.70 -0.11
N LEU A 13 -5.42 -13.64 -0.13
CA LEU A 13 -5.01 -12.34 -0.63
C LEU A 13 -4.81 -11.38 0.53
N PHE A 14 -3.90 -10.44 0.37
CA PHE A 14 -3.79 -9.29 1.25
C PHE A 14 -3.64 -8.02 0.44
N THR A 15 -3.99 -6.91 1.04
CA THR A 15 -3.77 -5.58 0.46
C THR A 15 -3.27 -4.61 1.52
N MET A 16 -2.44 -3.66 1.09
CA MET A 16 -2.04 -2.53 1.91
C MET A 16 -2.77 -1.29 1.40
N MET A 17 -3.74 -0.83 2.17
CA MET A 17 -4.55 0.33 1.79
C MET A 17 -3.97 1.63 2.36
N ARG A 18 -4.15 2.69 1.61
CA ARG A 18 -3.76 4.05 1.98
C ARG A 18 -4.97 4.96 1.88
N HIS A 19 -5.02 6.02 2.72
CA HIS A 19 -6.06 7.03 2.60
C HIS A 19 -6.11 7.59 1.17
N PRO A 20 -7.28 7.69 0.52
CA PRO A 20 -7.39 8.01 -0.91
C PRO A 20 -6.74 9.33 -1.30
N VAL A 21 -6.87 10.37 -0.47
CA VAL A 21 -6.20 11.66 -0.71
C VAL A 21 -4.68 11.50 -0.68
N ASP A 22 -4.13 10.79 0.31
CA ASP A 22 -2.69 10.55 0.40
C ASP A 22 -2.17 9.70 -0.76
N GLN A 23 -2.97 8.77 -1.25
CA GLN A 23 -2.64 7.97 -2.42
C GLN A 23 -2.59 8.84 -3.68
N ALA A 24 -3.57 9.71 -3.86
CA ALA A 24 -3.65 10.64 -4.99
C ALA A 24 -2.46 11.61 -5.00
N VAL A 25 -2.13 12.21 -3.86
CA VAL A 25 -0.98 13.10 -3.71
C VAL A 25 0.32 12.36 -4.00
N SER A 26 0.47 11.17 -3.44
CA SER A 26 1.66 10.34 -3.68
C SER A 26 1.82 10.00 -5.16
N ALA A 27 0.76 9.60 -5.84
CA ALA A 27 0.77 9.28 -7.26
C ALA A 27 1.16 10.50 -8.11
N PHE A 28 0.61 11.68 -7.79
CA PHE A 28 0.92 12.93 -8.49
C PHE A 28 2.43 13.23 -8.47
N TYR A 29 3.08 13.18 -7.31
CA TYR A 29 4.50 13.45 -7.22
C TYR A 29 5.36 12.29 -7.73
N TYR A 30 4.96 11.05 -7.49
CA TYR A 30 5.69 9.87 -7.93
C TYR A 30 5.81 9.80 -9.46
N LEU A 31 4.71 10.04 -10.17
CA LEU A 31 4.69 9.95 -11.64
C LEU A 31 5.48 11.05 -12.34
N GLN A 32 5.88 12.11 -11.64
CA GLN A 32 6.75 13.14 -12.19
C GLN A 32 8.20 12.67 -12.35
N ASP A 33 8.63 11.67 -11.58
CA ASP A 33 10.01 11.21 -11.49
C ASP A 33 10.20 9.73 -11.83
N ALA A 34 9.15 8.93 -11.83
CA ALA A 34 9.18 7.50 -12.04
C ALA A 34 9.33 7.13 -13.53
N THR A 35 10.51 7.30 -14.11
CA THR A 35 10.80 7.09 -15.53
C THR A 35 10.55 5.66 -16.03
N TRP A 36 10.48 4.70 -15.11
CA TRP A 36 10.21 3.28 -15.38
C TRP A 36 8.70 2.95 -15.42
N GLU A 37 7.85 3.90 -15.00
CA GLU A 37 6.41 3.69 -14.99
C GLU A 37 5.80 3.98 -16.35
N ARG A 38 4.86 3.12 -16.76
CA ARG A 38 4.08 3.36 -17.99
C ARG A 38 3.31 4.67 -17.97
N SER A 39 2.93 5.12 -16.77
CA SER A 39 2.19 6.36 -16.52
C SER A 39 3.09 7.54 -16.19
N TYR A 40 4.40 7.43 -16.45
CA TYR A 40 5.35 8.52 -16.27
C TYR A 40 4.87 9.82 -16.94
N ALA A 41 4.85 10.90 -16.21
CA ALA A 41 4.25 12.17 -16.61
C ALA A 41 5.12 13.37 -16.21
N PRO A 42 6.33 13.52 -16.79
CA PRO A 42 7.26 14.58 -16.44
C PRO A 42 6.72 15.99 -16.74
N GLU A 43 5.78 16.08 -17.68
CA GLU A 43 5.11 17.33 -18.04
C GLU A 43 4.26 17.91 -16.90
N THR A 44 3.97 17.10 -15.89
CA THR A 44 3.19 17.55 -14.73
C THR A 44 4.07 18.25 -13.68
N LYS A 45 5.39 18.28 -13.87
CA LYS A 45 6.29 19.07 -13.02
C LYS A 45 5.91 20.55 -13.09
N GLY A 46 5.71 21.14 -11.91
CA GLY A 46 5.27 22.52 -11.78
C GLY A 46 3.75 22.73 -11.90
N TRP A 47 2.96 21.68 -12.12
CA TRP A 47 1.50 21.79 -12.03
C TRP A 47 1.05 21.81 -10.57
N THR A 48 -0.08 22.46 -10.34
CA THR A 48 -0.84 22.28 -9.09
C THR A 48 -1.66 20.98 -9.16
N ILE A 49 -2.08 20.49 -8.00
CA ILE A 49 -3.00 19.34 -7.92
C ILE A 49 -4.29 19.63 -8.69
N ALA A 50 -4.83 20.84 -8.58
CA ALA A 50 -6.03 21.25 -9.31
C ALA A 50 -5.83 21.17 -10.84
N GLN A 51 -4.68 21.61 -11.35
CA GLN A 51 -4.35 21.50 -12.78
C GLN A 51 -4.23 20.03 -13.23
N TYR A 52 -3.61 19.19 -12.41
CA TYR A 52 -3.46 17.76 -12.70
C TYR A 52 -4.82 17.06 -12.82
N VAL A 53 -5.73 17.35 -11.88
CA VAL A 53 -7.10 16.83 -11.89
C VAL A 53 -7.89 17.37 -13.08
N ALA A 54 -7.87 18.70 -13.32
CA ALA A 54 -8.60 19.33 -14.41
C ALA A 54 -8.20 18.82 -15.80
N LYS A 55 -6.94 18.38 -15.96
CA LYS A 55 -6.45 17.82 -17.22
C LYS A 55 -6.75 16.32 -17.39
N GLY A 56 -7.50 15.72 -16.45
CA GLY A 56 -7.92 14.31 -16.53
C GLY A 56 -6.75 13.32 -16.44
N ARG A 57 -5.63 13.71 -15.84
CA ARG A 57 -4.44 12.85 -15.71
C ARG A 57 -4.51 11.89 -14.52
N TYR A 58 -5.51 12.05 -13.66
CA TYR A 58 -5.71 11.25 -12.47
C TYR A 58 -6.79 10.18 -12.67
N SER A 59 -6.51 8.98 -12.16
CA SER A 59 -7.48 7.87 -12.15
C SER A 59 -8.28 7.94 -10.84
N THR A 60 -9.56 8.30 -10.94
CA THR A 60 -10.46 8.40 -9.79
C THR A 60 -10.90 7.04 -9.27
N ASP A 61 -11.12 6.95 -7.95
CA ASP A 61 -11.66 5.77 -7.29
C ASP A 61 -10.91 4.47 -7.64
N PHE A 62 -9.58 4.56 -7.62
CA PHE A 62 -8.69 3.50 -8.10
C PHE A 62 -8.84 2.20 -7.31
N MET A 63 -8.99 2.27 -5.98
CA MET A 63 -9.13 1.08 -5.13
C MET A 63 -10.44 0.36 -5.39
N THR A 64 -11.55 1.10 -5.42
CA THR A 64 -12.88 0.56 -5.73
C THR A 64 -12.88 -0.12 -7.09
N ARG A 65 -12.41 0.57 -8.13
CA ARG A 65 -12.33 0.03 -9.49
C ARG A 65 -11.44 -1.21 -9.60
N THR A 66 -10.36 -1.25 -8.82
CA THR A 66 -9.46 -2.40 -8.81
C THR A 66 -10.13 -3.65 -8.22
N LEU A 67 -10.88 -3.49 -7.13
CA LEU A 67 -11.54 -4.60 -6.45
C LEU A 67 -12.69 -5.22 -7.22
N ILE A 68 -13.31 -4.46 -8.13
CA ILE A 68 -14.43 -4.91 -8.96
C ILE A 68 -14.06 -5.14 -10.43
N ASP A 69 -12.76 -5.08 -10.75
CA ASP A 69 -12.19 -5.24 -12.10
C ASP A 69 -12.67 -4.22 -13.16
N LYS A 70 -13.05 -3.02 -12.69
CA LYS A 70 -13.45 -1.89 -13.57
C LYS A 70 -12.34 -0.88 -13.84
N ARG A 71 -11.07 -1.28 -13.76
CA ARG A 71 -9.93 -0.38 -14.00
C ARG A 71 -9.85 0.17 -15.41
N ASN A 72 -10.30 -0.63 -16.40
CA ASN A 72 -10.29 -0.21 -17.80
C ASN A 72 -11.40 0.81 -18.11
N GLU A 73 -12.44 0.86 -17.28
CA GLU A 73 -13.55 1.80 -17.38
C GLU A 73 -13.30 3.12 -16.63
N ARG A 74 -12.11 3.31 -16.06
CA ARG A 74 -11.77 4.45 -15.21
C ARG A 74 -12.08 5.83 -15.78
N PHE A 75 -12.15 5.94 -17.11
CA PHE A 75 -12.42 7.19 -17.82
C PHE A 75 -13.85 7.28 -18.39
N HIS A 76 -14.62 6.20 -18.35
CA HIS A 76 -15.88 6.11 -19.06
C HIS A 76 -17.06 5.60 -18.23
N GLY A 77 -16.81 4.89 -17.13
CA GLY A 77 -17.87 4.31 -16.31
C GLY A 77 -18.05 5.06 -15.00
N GLU A 78 -19.27 5.51 -14.70
CA GLU A 78 -19.62 5.97 -13.36
C GLU A 78 -19.75 4.78 -12.42
N LEU A 79 -19.21 4.91 -11.20
CA LEU A 79 -19.41 3.93 -10.15
C LEU A 79 -20.75 4.20 -9.43
N THR A 80 -21.37 3.11 -9.01
CA THR A 80 -22.65 3.10 -8.30
C THR A 80 -22.47 2.63 -6.84
N GLU A 81 -23.55 2.71 -6.05
CA GLU A 81 -23.55 2.14 -4.69
C GLU A 81 -23.41 0.60 -4.72
N ASP A 82 -23.94 -0.06 -5.77
CA ASP A 82 -23.78 -1.51 -5.96
C ASP A 82 -22.32 -1.88 -6.22
N ASP A 83 -21.59 -1.06 -6.97
CA ASP A 83 -20.16 -1.23 -7.19
C ASP A 83 -19.37 -1.11 -5.88
N LEU A 84 -19.71 -0.13 -5.05
CA LEU A 84 -19.11 0.02 -3.73
C LEU A 84 -19.42 -1.21 -2.85
N GLN A 85 -20.65 -1.68 -2.86
CA GLN A 85 -21.03 -2.85 -2.08
C GLN A 85 -20.29 -4.10 -2.56
N LEU A 86 -20.12 -4.27 -3.86
CA LEU A 86 -19.31 -5.36 -4.43
C LEU A 86 -17.85 -5.26 -3.98
N ALA A 87 -17.26 -4.06 -3.99
CA ALA A 87 -15.90 -3.84 -3.50
C ALA A 87 -15.76 -4.17 -2.01
N LYS A 88 -16.72 -3.76 -1.18
CA LYS A 88 -16.78 -4.10 0.26
C LYS A 88 -16.88 -5.60 0.49
N ASN A 89 -17.72 -6.30 -0.26
CA ASN A 89 -17.87 -7.75 -0.18
C ASN A 89 -16.55 -8.45 -0.59
N THR A 90 -15.92 -7.98 -1.65
CA THR A 90 -14.61 -8.50 -2.09
C THR A 90 -13.55 -8.38 -0.99
N LEU A 91 -13.46 -7.21 -0.34
CA LEU A 91 -12.54 -7.02 0.78
C LEU A 91 -12.85 -7.98 1.94
N ARG A 92 -14.12 -8.08 2.33
CA ARG A 92 -14.55 -8.87 3.48
C ARG A 92 -14.28 -10.36 3.28
N GLU A 93 -14.63 -10.88 2.11
CA GLU A 93 -14.65 -12.32 1.87
C GLU A 93 -13.30 -12.87 1.40
N LYS A 94 -12.47 -12.05 0.75
CA LYS A 94 -11.31 -12.55 0.00
C LYS A 94 -9.97 -11.94 0.44
N VAL A 95 -9.97 -10.86 1.24
CA VAL A 95 -8.77 -10.05 1.43
C VAL A 95 -8.48 -9.79 2.90
N LEU A 96 -7.25 -10.07 3.31
CA LEU A 96 -6.72 -9.56 4.57
C LEU A 96 -6.29 -8.11 4.37
N VAL A 97 -6.94 -7.20 5.09
CA VAL A 97 -6.69 -5.76 4.96
C VAL A 97 -5.51 -5.34 5.83
N GLY A 98 -4.61 -4.56 5.26
CA GLY A 98 -3.59 -3.80 5.96
C GLY A 98 -3.75 -2.31 5.69
N LEU A 99 -3.32 -1.48 6.64
CA LEU A 99 -3.39 -0.03 6.55
C LEU A 99 -1.98 0.56 6.59
N MET A 100 -1.65 1.43 5.64
CA MET A 100 -0.34 2.10 5.64
C MET A 100 -0.12 2.98 6.88
N THR A 101 -1.20 3.50 7.47
CA THR A 101 -1.14 4.26 8.73
C THR A 101 -0.84 3.39 9.95
N ARG A 102 -0.99 2.06 9.81
CA ARG A 102 -0.69 1.05 10.82
C ARG A 102 0.21 -0.05 10.23
N MET A 103 1.28 0.37 9.56
CA MET A 103 2.16 -0.49 8.77
C MET A 103 2.73 -1.65 9.58
N GLU A 104 3.29 -1.40 10.75
CA GLU A 104 3.92 -2.42 11.59
C GLU A 104 2.93 -3.52 12.01
N GLU A 105 1.75 -3.10 12.47
CA GLU A 105 0.68 -4.04 12.82
C GLU A 105 0.18 -4.81 11.61
N SER A 106 0.03 -4.15 10.46
CA SER A 106 -0.40 -4.78 9.22
C SER A 106 0.57 -5.88 8.79
N ILE A 107 1.88 -5.61 8.84
CA ILE A 107 2.92 -6.60 8.52
C ILE A 107 2.86 -7.76 9.51
N THR A 108 2.76 -7.47 10.82
CA THR A 108 2.66 -8.50 11.86
C THR A 108 1.44 -9.42 11.63
N ARG A 109 0.29 -8.84 11.26
CA ARG A 109 -0.91 -9.61 10.92
C ARG A 109 -0.71 -10.46 9.67
N PHE A 110 -0.04 -9.94 8.64
CA PHE A 110 0.26 -10.72 7.43
C PHE A 110 1.19 -11.88 7.76
N ASP A 111 2.26 -11.65 8.49
CA ASP A 111 3.18 -12.71 8.91
C ASP A 111 2.46 -13.80 9.70
N ALA A 112 1.62 -13.42 10.67
CA ALA A 112 0.83 -14.36 11.46
C ALA A 112 -0.17 -15.15 10.61
N TYR A 113 -0.91 -14.48 9.71
CA TYR A 113 -1.94 -15.12 8.88
C TYR A 113 -1.34 -16.09 7.86
N PHE A 114 -0.26 -15.69 7.20
CA PHE A 114 0.42 -16.52 6.20
C PHE A 114 1.43 -17.49 6.82
N ARG A 115 1.61 -17.45 8.15
CA ARG A 115 2.58 -18.26 8.88
C ARG A 115 4.01 -18.07 8.36
N ILE A 116 4.35 -16.83 8.03
CA ILE A 116 5.70 -16.47 7.58
C ILE A 116 6.58 -16.46 8.84
N GLN A 117 7.39 -17.51 8.97
CA GLN A 117 8.32 -17.59 10.09
C GLN A 117 9.43 -16.54 9.93
N PRO A 118 9.74 -15.75 10.94
CA PRO A 118 10.93 -14.91 10.91
C PRO A 118 12.15 -15.81 10.64
N ARG A 119 13.03 -15.38 9.74
CA ARG A 119 14.33 -16.06 9.61
C ARG A 119 15.03 -16.03 10.96
N ASN A 120 15.82 -17.09 11.25
CA ASN A 120 16.56 -17.25 12.52
C ASN A 120 17.68 -16.20 12.71
N ASP A 121 17.65 -15.13 11.94
CA ASP A 121 18.58 -14.01 12.02
C ASP A 121 17.83 -12.73 12.40
N PRO A 122 17.81 -12.36 13.71
CA PRO A 122 17.13 -11.18 14.20
C PRO A 122 17.60 -9.87 13.57
N GLU A 123 18.86 -9.77 13.17
CA GLU A 123 19.41 -8.55 12.56
C GLU A 123 18.84 -8.33 11.17
N THR A 124 18.75 -9.38 10.34
CA THR A 124 18.13 -9.31 9.02
C THR A 124 16.65 -8.97 9.14
N VAL A 125 15.92 -9.57 10.08
CA VAL A 125 14.49 -9.28 10.31
C VAL A 125 14.30 -7.83 10.71
N GLN A 126 15.10 -7.33 11.65
CA GLN A 126 15.03 -5.94 12.11
C GLN A 126 15.41 -4.95 10.99
N SER A 127 16.43 -5.26 10.21
CA SER A 127 16.83 -4.45 9.05
C SER A 127 15.71 -4.37 7.99
N CYS A 128 15.06 -5.50 7.69
CA CYS A 128 13.89 -5.54 6.80
C CYS A 128 12.72 -4.71 7.35
N LYS A 129 12.38 -4.87 8.62
CA LYS A 129 11.32 -4.09 9.28
C LYS A 129 11.65 -2.60 9.24
N ASN A 130 12.86 -2.20 9.59
CA ASN A 130 13.30 -0.81 9.56
C ASN A 130 13.23 -0.23 8.12
N GLY A 131 13.59 -1.02 7.11
CA GLY A 131 13.45 -0.64 5.71
C GLY A 131 12.00 -0.39 5.30
N LEU A 132 11.08 -1.26 5.70
CA LEU A 132 9.66 -1.15 5.39
C LEU A 132 8.98 0.02 6.15
N LEU A 133 9.38 0.25 7.41
CA LEU A 133 8.84 1.30 8.26
C LEU A 133 9.45 2.69 7.98
N GLY A 134 10.42 2.78 7.09
CA GLY A 134 11.11 4.04 6.79
C GLY A 134 12.10 4.50 7.87
N HIS A 135 12.44 3.63 8.83
CA HIS A 135 13.42 3.90 9.89
C HIS A 135 14.87 3.65 9.45
N GLY A 136 15.11 3.35 8.17
CA GLY A 136 16.47 3.30 7.62
C GLY A 136 17.14 4.66 7.72
N SER A 137 18.30 4.71 8.40
CA SER A 137 19.09 5.93 8.63
C SER A 137 19.18 6.77 7.36
N SER A 138 18.92 8.06 7.49
CA SER A 138 19.08 9.05 6.43
C SER A 138 20.55 9.16 6.02
N GLY A 139 20.97 8.28 5.11
CA GLY A 139 22.19 8.46 4.34
C GLY A 139 21.92 9.48 3.26
N THR A 140 22.60 10.60 3.35
CA THR A 140 22.68 11.70 2.41
C THR A 140 22.59 11.28 0.94
N GLY A 141 21.75 12.00 0.23
CA GLY A 141 21.53 12.17 -1.18
C GLY A 141 22.44 11.47 -2.19
N GLY A 142 21.77 10.96 -3.20
CA GLY A 142 22.39 10.46 -4.42
C GLY A 142 21.31 10.10 -5.42
N ASN A 143 20.89 11.08 -6.23
CA ASN A 143 20.20 10.83 -7.49
C ASN A 143 21.12 10.01 -8.38
N GLY A 144 20.62 8.89 -8.90
CA GLY A 144 21.33 8.12 -9.89
C GLY A 144 20.79 6.72 -10.03
N HIS A 145 19.73 6.56 -10.80
CA HIS A 145 19.36 5.28 -11.36
C HIS A 145 20.11 5.14 -12.69
N GLU A 146 21.31 4.58 -12.65
CA GLU A 146 21.93 4.03 -13.85
C GLU A 146 21.53 2.57 -13.98
N SER A 147 20.70 2.28 -14.98
CA SER A 147 20.47 0.94 -15.47
C SER A 147 21.64 0.57 -16.39
N SER A 148 22.55 -0.26 -15.95
CA SER A 148 23.44 -0.98 -16.83
C SER A 148 23.42 -2.46 -16.51
N HIS A 149 22.76 -3.22 -17.38
CA HIS A 149 23.02 -4.65 -17.52
C HIS A 149 24.50 -4.83 -17.87
N LYS A 150 25.26 -5.42 -16.97
CA LYS A 150 26.47 -6.17 -17.30
C LYS A 150 26.66 -7.27 -16.26
N ASP A 151 26.52 -8.48 -16.75
CA ASP A 151 26.91 -9.71 -16.06
C ASP A 151 28.37 -9.63 -15.63
N LYS A 152 28.61 -9.74 -14.33
CA LYS A 152 29.85 -10.30 -13.76
C LYS A 152 29.53 -10.77 -12.34
N ALA A 153 29.68 -12.08 -12.17
CA ALA A 153 29.74 -12.71 -10.86
C ALA A 153 30.87 -12.08 -10.05
N ASP A 154 30.54 -11.48 -8.92
CA ASP A 154 31.50 -11.22 -7.87
C ASP A 154 30.85 -11.46 -6.51
N THR A 155 31.43 -12.40 -5.80
CA THR A 155 31.09 -12.89 -4.49
C THR A 155 31.58 -11.91 -3.44
N SER A 156 30.76 -10.93 -3.07
CA SER A 156 30.95 -10.20 -1.82
C SER A 156 29.57 -9.89 -1.21
N THR A 157 29.23 -10.62 -0.14
CA THR A 157 28.04 -10.48 0.67
C THR A 157 28.07 -9.17 1.48
N ALA A 158 27.91 -8.05 0.83
CA ALA A 158 27.52 -6.80 1.49
C ALA A 158 26.12 -6.44 1.01
N THR A 159 25.12 -6.79 1.81
CA THR A 159 23.71 -6.43 1.60
C THR A 159 23.60 -4.90 1.58
N LYS A 160 23.47 -4.32 0.38
CA LYS A 160 23.13 -2.89 0.25
C LYS A 160 21.77 -2.67 0.91
N PRO A 161 21.63 -1.65 1.77
CA PRO A 161 20.33 -1.34 2.38
C PRO A 161 19.30 -1.08 1.29
N ALA A 162 18.14 -1.72 1.40
CA ALA A 162 17.03 -1.50 0.50
C ALA A 162 16.69 -0.01 0.45
N LYS A 163 16.71 0.57 -0.74
CA LYS A 163 16.29 1.96 -0.94
C LYS A 163 14.80 2.02 -0.65
N THR A 164 14.41 2.73 0.39
CA THR A 164 13.01 3.01 0.68
C THR A 164 12.46 3.90 -0.44
N ASN A 165 11.36 3.47 -1.06
CA ASN A 165 10.62 4.25 -2.08
C ASN A 165 9.84 5.43 -1.45
N SER A 166 10.37 6.07 -0.41
CA SER A 166 9.73 7.23 0.21
C SER A 166 10.10 8.50 -0.56
N HIS A 167 9.32 8.83 -1.57
CA HIS A 167 9.39 10.16 -2.16
C HIS A 167 8.83 11.17 -1.15
N LYS A 168 9.71 12.07 -0.68
CA LYS A 168 9.29 13.19 0.17
C LYS A 168 8.51 14.17 -0.69
N HIS A 169 7.24 14.33 -0.42
CA HIS A 169 6.37 15.30 -1.07
C HIS A 169 5.59 16.11 -0.03
N PRO A 170 5.10 17.30 -0.37
CA PRO A 170 4.24 18.08 0.52
C PRO A 170 3.01 17.28 0.94
N LYS A 171 2.60 17.45 2.21
CA LYS A 171 1.34 16.89 2.69
C LYS A 171 0.20 17.82 2.33
N VAL A 172 -0.90 17.25 1.87
CA VAL A 172 -2.16 17.97 1.71
C VAL A 172 -2.97 17.79 3.00
N LEU A 173 -3.20 18.90 3.69
CA LEU A 173 -3.89 18.87 4.98
C LEU A 173 -5.40 18.79 4.78
N GLU A 174 -6.06 18.06 5.65
CA GLU A 174 -7.52 17.92 5.67
C GLU A 174 -8.19 19.30 5.75
N GLY A 175 -9.27 19.47 4.98
CA GLY A 175 -10.03 20.73 4.91
C GLY A 175 -9.49 21.76 3.94
N THR A 176 -8.27 21.60 3.37
CA THR A 176 -7.77 22.48 2.30
C THR A 176 -8.52 22.23 0.98
N ASP A 177 -8.43 23.17 0.05
CA ASP A 177 -9.12 23.05 -1.24
C ASP A 177 -8.61 21.86 -2.06
N ASP A 178 -7.30 21.61 -2.07
CA ASP A 178 -6.72 20.43 -2.71
C ASP A 178 -7.23 19.13 -2.07
N TRP A 179 -7.36 19.10 -0.74
CA TRP A 179 -7.91 17.92 -0.05
C TRP A 179 -9.37 17.69 -0.43
N LYS A 180 -10.20 18.74 -0.40
CA LYS A 180 -11.62 18.65 -0.78
C LYS A 180 -11.79 18.21 -2.23
N LEU A 181 -10.96 18.75 -3.12
CA LEU A 181 -10.95 18.36 -4.54
C LEU A 181 -10.64 16.87 -4.69
N LEU A 182 -9.54 16.39 -4.08
CA LEU A 182 -9.12 14.99 -4.17
C LEU A 182 -10.12 14.05 -3.50
N ALA A 183 -10.67 14.41 -2.34
CA ALA A 183 -11.72 13.63 -1.68
C ALA A 183 -12.99 13.55 -2.54
N GLY A 184 -13.37 14.65 -3.17
CA GLY A 184 -14.56 14.72 -4.03
C GLY A 184 -14.48 13.85 -5.27
N ILE A 185 -13.34 13.81 -5.94
CA ILE A 185 -13.13 12.95 -7.13
C ILE A 185 -12.90 11.49 -6.79
N ASN A 186 -12.60 11.17 -5.52
CA ASN A 186 -12.41 9.80 -5.00
C ASN A 186 -13.52 9.43 -4.00
N LYS A 187 -14.74 9.89 -4.23
CA LYS A 187 -15.85 9.73 -3.28
C LYS A 187 -16.15 8.28 -2.91
N TRP A 188 -15.92 7.35 -3.83
CA TRP A 188 -16.16 5.93 -3.60
C TRP A 188 -15.00 5.29 -2.84
N ASP A 189 -13.78 5.66 -3.17
CA ASP A 189 -12.61 5.23 -2.41
C ASP A 189 -12.63 5.78 -0.98
N MET A 190 -13.14 7.01 -0.74
CA MET A 190 -13.34 7.54 0.62
C MET A 190 -14.28 6.66 1.44
N LYS A 191 -15.45 6.30 0.89
CA LYS A 191 -16.39 5.38 1.54
C LYS A 191 -15.82 3.97 1.74
N LEU A 192 -15.03 3.50 0.78
CA LEU A 192 -14.36 2.21 0.86
C LEU A 192 -13.25 2.20 1.91
N TRP A 193 -12.53 3.31 2.06
CA TRP A 193 -11.51 3.49 3.08
C TRP A 193 -12.09 3.43 4.50
N ASP A 194 -13.18 4.15 4.75
CA ASP A 194 -13.86 4.10 6.04
C ASP A 194 -14.26 2.66 6.41
N TYR A 195 -14.85 1.95 5.46
CA TYR A 195 -15.18 0.54 5.63
C TYR A 195 -13.93 -0.34 5.84
N ALA A 196 -12.85 -0.09 5.12
CA ALA A 196 -11.61 -0.86 5.25
C ALA A 196 -10.96 -0.69 6.64
N VAL A 197 -11.07 0.51 7.23
CA VAL A 197 -10.60 0.76 8.61
C VAL A 197 -11.44 -0.06 9.61
N GLU A 198 -12.77 -0.06 9.47
CA GLU A 198 -13.66 -0.88 10.31
C GLU A 198 -13.36 -2.38 10.15
N LEU A 199 -13.19 -2.84 8.91
CA LEU A 199 -12.88 -4.24 8.59
C LEU A 199 -11.50 -4.65 9.14
N PHE A 200 -10.50 -3.77 9.09
CA PHE A 200 -9.20 -4.02 9.69
C PHE A 200 -9.31 -4.28 11.20
N GLU A 201 -10.11 -3.48 11.91
CA GLU A 201 -10.34 -3.70 13.34
C GLU A 201 -11.09 -5.02 13.60
N GLU A 202 -12.10 -5.30 12.79
CA GLU A 202 -12.86 -6.55 12.89
C GLU A 202 -11.96 -7.77 12.65
N GLN A 203 -11.19 -7.77 11.56
CA GLN A 203 -10.24 -8.85 11.25
C GLN A 203 -9.20 -9.03 12.35
N GLY A 204 -8.72 -7.93 12.95
CA GLY A 204 -7.81 -7.98 14.09
C GLY A 204 -8.36 -8.75 15.28
N ARG A 205 -9.64 -8.57 15.58
CA ARG A 205 -10.32 -9.25 16.71
C ARG A 205 -10.71 -10.69 16.40
N THR A 206 -11.03 -10.99 15.14
CA THR A 206 -11.63 -12.29 14.78
C THR A 206 -10.64 -13.30 14.24
N LEU A 207 -9.54 -12.85 13.62
CA LEU A 207 -8.57 -13.72 12.96
C LEU A 207 -7.30 -13.98 13.77
N PHE A 208 -7.05 -13.17 14.80
CA PHE A 208 -5.79 -13.23 15.55
C PHE A 208 -6.02 -13.34 17.05
N THR A 209 -5.23 -14.19 17.70
CA THR A 209 -5.15 -14.21 19.15
C THR A 209 -4.04 -13.27 19.63
N PRO A 210 -4.12 -12.74 20.88
CA PRO A 210 -3.03 -11.94 21.46
C PRO A 210 -1.67 -12.65 21.42
N ASP A 211 -1.64 -13.96 21.69
CA ASP A 211 -0.40 -14.75 21.70
C ASP A 211 0.23 -14.84 20.29
N GLN A 212 -0.60 -15.02 19.25
CA GLN A 212 -0.13 -14.97 17.85
C GLN A 212 0.49 -13.61 17.54
N MET A 213 -0.17 -12.53 17.90
CA MET A 213 0.32 -11.19 17.64
C MET A 213 1.63 -10.91 18.37
N MET A 214 1.78 -11.34 19.62
CA MET A 214 3.03 -11.20 20.36
C MET A 214 4.17 -12.01 19.74
N THR A 215 3.91 -13.25 19.33
CA THR A 215 4.91 -14.11 18.69
C THR A 215 5.48 -13.49 17.42
N TYR A 216 4.63 -12.95 16.56
CA TYR A 216 5.05 -12.37 15.26
C TYR A 216 5.54 -10.91 15.37
N ALA A 217 5.19 -10.20 16.45
CA ALA A 217 5.76 -8.88 16.74
C ALA A 217 7.23 -8.94 17.21
N GLY A 218 7.77 -10.14 17.45
CA GLY A 218 9.14 -10.33 17.95
C GLY A 218 9.27 -10.11 19.44
N VAL A 219 8.14 -10.01 20.16
CA VAL A 219 8.09 -10.00 21.62
C VAL A 219 8.04 -11.46 22.06
N THR A 220 9.19 -12.13 22.07
CA THR A 220 9.30 -13.42 22.72
C THR A 220 9.15 -13.19 24.23
N SER A 221 7.99 -13.51 24.76
CA SER A 221 7.88 -13.75 26.20
C SER A 221 8.77 -14.98 26.52
N HIS A 222 9.96 -14.75 26.98
CA HIS A 222 10.69 -15.77 27.73
C HIS A 222 9.88 -16.06 29.01
N VAL A 223 8.86 -16.88 28.88
CA VAL A 223 8.36 -17.63 30.03
C VAL A 223 9.37 -18.78 30.18
N ALA A 224 10.34 -18.57 31.04
CA ALA A 224 11.19 -19.65 31.53
C ALA A 224 10.31 -20.68 32.25
N PRO A 225 10.67 -21.98 32.13
CA PRO A 225 9.96 -23.07 32.78
C PRO A 225 9.99 -22.99 34.34
#